data_8a9ef6e4dfad9155c241050abcefbc9d
#
_entry.id   8a9ef6e4dfad9155c241050abcefbc9d
#
_cell.length_a   1.000
_cell.length_b   1.000
_cell.length_c   1.000
_cell.angle_alpha   90.00
_cell.angle_beta   90.00
_cell.angle_gamma   90.00
#
_symmetry.space_group_name_H-M   'P 1'
#
loop_
_entity.id
_entity.type
_entity.pdbx_description
1 polymer ?
#
loop_
_entity_poly.entity_id
_entity_poly.type
_entity_poly.pdbx_seq_one_letter_code
_entity_poly.pdbx_strand_id
1 'polypeptide(L)'
;MPVTPSQVKKLLQKVNVSKAIVLVNISNRILEIAAPVIHQQLTYIFNLSIKQSTFPDDWKKAKVLPVYKTGDHDDPGNYRPISILCTIVRLFERLIYNQFYYYLVNHDLLSPWQSGFSTLHSTVTALVDLHNEWCFNIDRGMVNGVIFIDLKKAFDTADHELQY
;
A
#
# COMPACT_ATOMS: atom_id res chain seq x y z
N MET A 1 0.73 15.23 10.31
CA MET A 1 0.06 16.52 9.93
C MET A 1 -1.43 16.29 9.75
N PRO A 2 -2.32 17.23 10.03
CA PRO A 2 -3.74 17.05 9.79
C PRO A 2 -4.05 16.95 8.28
N VAL A 3 -5.05 16.15 7.94
CA VAL A 3 -5.58 16.02 6.58
C VAL A 3 -6.42 17.24 6.24
N THR A 4 -6.35 17.74 5.01
CA THR A 4 -7.13 18.90 4.57
C THR A 4 -8.38 18.48 3.79
N PRO A 5 -9.48 19.29 3.84
CA PRO A 5 -10.69 19.02 3.05
C PRO A 5 -10.44 18.93 1.54
N SER A 6 -9.50 19.71 1.02
CA SER A 6 -9.12 19.69 -0.39
C SER A 6 -8.50 18.36 -0.81
N GLN A 7 -7.66 17.76 0.05
CA GLN A 7 -7.06 16.44 -0.20
C GLN A 7 -8.14 15.35 -0.24
N VAL A 8 -9.06 15.34 0.73
CA VAL A 8 -10.16 14.37 0.79
C VAL A 8 -11.06 14.51 -0.44
N LYS A 9 -11.46 15.74 -0.79
CA LYS A 9 -12.29 16.01 -1.98
C LYS A 9 -11.64 15.48 -3.26
N LYS A 10 -10.36 15.79 -3.47
CA LYS A 10 -9.61 15.31 -4.66
C LYS A 10 -9.57 13.79 -4.75
N LEU A 11 -9.40 13.09 -3.63
CA LEU A 11 -9.38 11.63 -3.63
C LEU A 11 -10.77 11.03 -3.89
N LEU A 12 -11.82 11.60 -3.29
CA LEU A 12 -13.21 11.19 -3.56
C LEU A 12 -13.57 11.32 -5.04
N GLN A 13 -13.16 12.40 -5.69
CA GLN A 13 -13.42 12.64 -7.11
C GLN A 13 -12.61 11.72 -8.05
N LYS A 14 -11.55 11.09 -7.55
CA LYS A 14 -10.70 10.15 -8.31
C LYS A 14 -11.01 8.68 -8.01
N VAL A 15 -12.05 8.40 -7.25
CA VAL A 15 -12.43 7.02 -6.92
C VAL A 15 -12.85 6.28 -8.19
N ASN A 16 -12.32 5.08 -8.36
CA ASN A 16 -12.70 4.24 -9.50
C ASN A 16 -14.14 3.72 -9.30
N VAL A 17 -15.06 4.24 -10.09
CA VAL A 17 -16.51 3.94 -10.00
C VAL A 17 -16.87 2.52 -10.45
N SER A 18 -16.01 1.86 -11.23
CA SER A 18 -16.25 0.50 -11.73
C SER A 18 -15.87 -0.60 -10.71
N LYS A 19 -15.21 -0.24 -9.61
CA LYS A 19 -14.85 -1.23 -8.58
C LYS A 19 -16.07 -1.66 -7.77
N ALA A 20 -16.13 -2.96 -7.47
CA ALA A 20 -17.20 -3.58 -6.71
C ALA A 20 -17.39 -2.93 -5.32
N ILE A 21 -18.65 -2.87 -4.90
CA ILE A 21 -19.05 -2.44 -3.56
C ILE A 21 -18.65 -3.57 -2.59
N VAL A 22 -17.94 -3.23 -1.54
CA VAL A 22 -17.54 -4.20 -0.51
C VAL A 22 -17.84 -3.64 0.87
N LEU A 23 -18.51 -4.44 1.70
CA LEU A 23 -18.84 -4.22 3.12
C LEU A 23 -19.82 -3.09 3.44
N VAL A 24 -19.88 -2.03 2.64
CA VAL A 24 -20.79 -0.90 2.82
C VAL A 24 -21.60 -0.77 1.54
N ASN A 25 -22.92 -0.76 1.62
CA ASN A 25 -23.80 -0.68 0.45
C ASN A 25 -23.80 0.70 -0.25
N ILE A 26 -22.67 1.44 -0.14
CA ILE A 26 -22.50 2.74 -0.78
C ILE A 26 -21.54 2.55 -1.97
N SER A 27 -22.05 2.80 -3.18
CA SER A 27 -21.24 2.68 -4.39
C SER A 27 -20.19 3.81 -4.48
N ASN A 28 -19.08 3.51 -5.15
CA ASN A 28 -18.06 4.50 -5.43
C ASN A 28 -18.60 5.70 -6.22
N ARG A 29 -19.59 5.47 -7.09
CA ARG A 29 -20.26 6.53 -7.84
C ARG A 29 -21.03 7.49 -6.92
N ILE A 30 -21.69 6.98 -5.90
CA ILE A 30 -22.35 7.82 -4.88
C ILE A 30 -21.32 8.64 -4.11
N LEU A 31 -20.20 8.05 -3.72
CA LEU A 31 -19.12 8.76 -3.02
C LEU A 31 -18.50 9.87 -3.89
N GLU A 32 -18.32 9.63 -5.18
CA GLU A 32 -17.82 10.63 -6.14
C GLU A 32 -18.80 11.81 -6.27
N ILE A 33 -20.09 11.53 -6.50
CA ILE A 33 -21.14 12.56 -6.64
C ILE A 33 -21.30 13.35 -5.33
N ALA A 34 -21.26 12.70 -4.18
CA ALA A 34 -21.39 13.32 -2.88
C ALA A 34 -20.13 14.06 -2.40
N ALA A 35 -19.00 13.91 -3.10
CA ALA A 35 -17.71 14.50 -2.69
C ALA A 35 -17.77 15.99 -2.34
N PRO A 36 -18.50 16.86 -3.08
CA PRO A 36 -18.62 18.30 -2.73
C PRO A 36 -19.28 18.55 -1.37
N VAL A 37 -20.08 17.62 -0.87
CA VAL A 37 -20.85 17.77 0.36
C VAL A 37 -20.15 17.07 1.53
N ILE A 38 -19.70 15.81 1.34
CA ILE A 38 -19.24 14.95 2.44
C ILE A 38 -17.75 15.13 2.79
N HIS A 39 -16.97 15.80 1.95
CA HIS A 39 -15.50 15.89 2.14
C HIS A 39 -15.11 16.56 3.46
N GLN A 40 -15.88 17.54 3.94
CA GLN A 40 -15.59 18.23 5.21
C GLN A 40 -15.81 17.30 6.41
N GLN A 41 -16.93 16.57 6.44
CA GLN A 41 -17.28 15.61 7.49
C GLN A 41 -16.28 14.45 7.54
N LEU A 42 -15.92 13.91 6.38
CA LEU A 42 -14.90 12.86 6.31
C LEU A 42 -13.53 13.37 6.78
N THR A 43 -13.16 14.60 6.42
CA THR A 43 -11.92 15.22 6.92
C THR A 43 -11.92 15.33 8.44
N TYR A 44 -13.04 15.72 9.03
CA TYR A 44 -13.19 15.80 10.48
C TYR A 44 -12.99 14.43 11.12
N ILE A 45 -13.66 13.38 10.61
CA ILE A 45 -13.55 12.00 11.12
C ILE A 45 -12.10 11.49 10.98
N PHE A 46 -11.45 11.71 9.84
CA PHE A 46 -10.06 11.31 9.62
C PHE A 46 -9.11 11.97 10.62
N ASN A 47 -9.24 13.28 10.79
CA ASN A 47 -8.41 14.01 11.74
C ASN A 47 -8.70 13.63 13.21
N LEU A 48 -9.94 13.31 13.52
CA LEU A 48 -10.30 12.82 14.85
C LEU A 48 -9.66 11.46 15.13
N SER A 49 -9.71 10.53 14.17
CA SER A 49 -9.06 9.23 14.24
C SER A 49 -7.54 9.38 14.48
N ILE A 50 -6.89 10.27 13.72
CA ILE A 50 -5.44 10.55 13.89
C ILE A 50 -5.16 11.13 15.28
N LYS A 51 -5.94 12.14 15.70
CA LYS A 51 -5.74 12.83 17.00
C LYS A 51 -5.92 11.91 18.19
N GLN A 52 -6.87 10.98 18.10
CA GLN A 52 -7.17 10.03 19.19
C GLN A 52 -6.32 8.76 19.09
N SER A 53 -5.48 8.61 18.08
CA SER A 53 -4.75 7.36 17.77
C SER A 53 -5.69 6.15 17.76
N THR A 54 -6.93 6.34 17.27
CA THR A 54 -7.97 5.30 17.28
C THR A 54 -8.43 5.02 15.85
N PHE A 55 -8.28 3.78 15.43
CA PHE A 55 -8.83 3.31 14.15
C PHE A 55 -10.21 2.69 14.41
N PRO A 56 -11.28 3.21 13.79
CA PRO A 56 -12.64 2.72 14.05
C PRO A 56 -12.78 1.21 13.76
N ASP A 57 -13.49 0.48 14.60
CA ASP A 57 -13.61 -0.99 14.47
C ASP A 57 -14.30 -1.43 13.17
N ASP A 58 -15.26 -0.65 12.67
CA ASP A 58 -15.86 -0.93 11.36
C ASP A 58 -14.87 -0.79 10.20
N TRP A 59 -13.81 -0.03 10.37
CA TRP A 59 -12.76 0.14 9.36
C TRP A 59 -11.73 -1.00 9.36
N LYS A 60 -11.65 -1.76 10.44
CA LYS A 60 -10.80 -2.95 10.56
C LYS A 60 -11.36 -4.15 9.81
N LYS A 61 -12.64 -4.11 9.40
CA LYS A 61 -13.31 -5.18 8.68
C LYS A 61 -12.88 -5.20 7.21
N ALA A 62 -12.54 -6.38 6.71
CA ALA A 62 -12.21 -6.61 5.31
C ALA A 62 -12.98 -7.82 4.75
N LYS A 63 -13.31 -7.78 3.47
CA LYS A 63 -13.73 -8.98 2.75
C LYS A 63 -12.49 -9.67 2.21
N VAL A 64 -12.23 -10.89 2.64
CA VAL A 64 -11.10 -11.68 2.14
C VAL A 64 -11.53 -12.46 0.91
N LEU A 65 -10.77 -12.32 -0.19
CA LEU A 65 -10.92 -13.09 -1.41
C LEU A 65 -9.69 -14.00 -1.57
N PRO A 66 -9.87 -15.32 -1.64
CA PRO A 66 -8.79 -16.23 -1.98
C PRO A 66 -8.50 -16.13 -3.48
N VAL A 67 -7.31 -15.70 -3.84
CA VAL A 67 -6.85 -15.64 -5.23
C VAL A 67 -5.86 -16.75 -5.47
N TYR A 68 -6.21 -17.65 -6.39
CA TYR A 68 -5.34 -18.78 -6.78
C TYR A 68 -3.99 -18.28 -7.31
N LYS A 69 -2.91 -18.91 -6.86
CA LYS A 69 -1.54 -18.59 -7.27
C LYS A 69 -0.98 -19.62 -8.24
N THR A 70 -0.86 -20.87 -7.81
CA THR A 70 -0.27 -21.98 -8.59
C THR A 70 -0.39 -23.28 -7.80
N GLY A 71 -0.32 -24.43 -8.45
CA GLY A 71 -0.34 -25.74 -7.80
C GLY A 71 -1.68 -26.45 -7.91
N ASP A 72 -2.05 -27.23 -6.91
CA ASP A 72 -3.33 -27.89 -6.83
C ASP A 72 -4.43 -26.91 -6.37
N HIS A 73 -5.57 -26.91 -7.05
CA HIS A 73 -6.71 -26.08 -6.70
C HIS A 73 -7.39 -26.49 -5.39
N ASP A 74 -7.22 -27.73 -4.98
CA ASP A 74 -7.83 -28.24 -3.75
C ASP A 74 -6.97 -27.93 -2.51
N ASP A 75 -5.73 -27.46 -2.69
CA ASP A 75 -4.86 -27.05 -1.59
C ASP A 75 -5.05 -25.56 -1.24
N PRO A 76 -5.60 -25.22 -0.05
CA PRO A 76 -5.75 -23.84 0.42
C PRO A 76 -4.42 -23.06 0.47
N GLY A 77 -3.28 -23.73 0.63
CA GLY A 77 -1.94 -23.13 0.63
C GLY A 77 -1.56 -22.49 -0.71
N ASN A 78 -2.25 -22.85 -1.79
CA ASN A 78 -2.05 -22.31 -3.13
C ASN A 78 -2.86 -21.06 -3.44
N TYR A 79 -3.57 -20.53 -2.44
CA TYR A 79 -4.33 -19.29 -2.55
C TYR A 79 -3.69 -18.14 -1.75
N ARG A 80 -3.78 -16.94 -2.31
CA ARG A 80 -3.40 -15.71 -1.61
C ARG A 80 -4.65 -15.05 -1.05
N PRO A 81 -4.77 -14.86 0.28
CA PRO A 81 -5.86 -14.08 0.86
C PRO A 81 -5.66 -12.60 0.52
N ILE A 82 -6.56 -12.03 -0.28
CA ILE A 82 -6.56 -10.59 -0.58
C ILE A 82 -7.66 -9.93 0.22
N SER A 83 -7.28 -9.04 1.13
CA SER A 83 -8.20 -8.25 1.94
C SER A 83 -8.70 -7.04 1.17
N ILE A 84 -10.02 -6.96 0.97
CA ILE A 84 -10.67 -5.82 0.31
C ILE A 84 -11.36 -4.97 1.37
N LEU A 85 -10.82 -3.78 1.58
CA LEU A 85 -11.36 -2.77 2.49
C LEU A 85 -12.42 -1.91 1.81
N CYS A 86 -13.28 -1.28 2.60
CA CYS A 86 -14.23 -0.31 2.07
C CYS A 86 -13.49 0.93 1.51
N THR A 87 -14.15 1.64 0.60
CA THR A 87 -13.51 2.74 -0.13
C THR A 87 -13.06 3.88 0.78
N ILE A 88 -13.82 4.22 1.81
CA ILE A 88 -13.48 5.29 2.76
C ILE A 88 -12.17 4.97 3.51
N VAL A 89 -12.01 3.72 3.94
CA VAL A 89 -10.78 3.27 4.60
C VAL A 89 -9.59 3.38 3.66
N ARG A 90 -9.71 2.92 2.41
CA ARG A 90 -8.64 3.05 1.41
C ARG A 90 -8.26 4.51 1.11
N LEU A 91 -9.23 5.43 1.17
CA LEU A 91 -8.95 6.86 1.04
C LEU A 91 -8.15 7.39 2.24
N PHE A 92 -8.54 6.98 3.45
CA PHE A 92 -7.82 7.34 4.67
C PHE A 92 -6.39 6.79 4.66
N GLU A 93 -6.22 5.50 4.39
CA GLU A 93 -4.90 4.87 4.25
C GLU A 93 -4.04 5.58 3.19
N ARG A 94 -4.63 5.96 2.05
CA ARG A 94 -3.90 6.69 1.01
C ARG A 94 -3.42 8.06 1.47
N LEU A 95 -4.22 8.75 2.28
CA LEU A 95 -3.83 10.05 2.85
C LEU A 95 -2.67 9.90 3.83
N ILE A 96 -2.76 8.93 4.73
CA ILE A 96 -1.68 8.61 5.68
C ILE A 96 -0.41 8.18 4.96
N TYR A 97 -0.54 7.25 3.99
CA TYR A 97 0.58 6.81 3.18
C TYR A 97 1.29 7.98 2.50
N ASN A 98 0.56 8.89 1.87
CA ASN A 98 1.16 10.02 1.16
C ASN A 98 1.94 10.93 2.11
N GLN A 99 1.43 11.18 3.32
CA GLN A 99 2.12 12.00 4.33
C GLN A 99 3.37 11.30 4.86
N PHE A 100 3.25 10.00 5.17
CA PHE A 100 4.35 9.21 5.70
C PHE A 100 5.45 9.02 4.67
N TYR A 101 5.10 8.66 3.44
CA TYR A 101 6.06 8.50 2.34
C TYR A 101 6.80 9.81 2.05
N TYR A 102 6.07 10.94 2.00
CA TYR A 102 6.69 12.25 1.83
C TYR A 102 7.68 12.58 2.95
N TYR A 103 7.34 12.25 4.19
CA TYR A 103 8.23 12.41 5.33
C TYR A 103 9.50 11.57 5.17
N LEU A 104 9.36 10.28 4.85
CA LEU A 104 10.50 9.38 4.68
C LEU A 104 11.45 9.86 3.56
N VAL A 105 10.89 10.29 2.44
CA VAL A 105 11.68 10.80 1.30
C VAL A 105 12.42 12.09 1.66
N ASN A 106 11.74 13.04 2.32
CA ASN A 106 12.37 14.33 2.64
C ASN A 106 13.45 14.25 3.75
N HIS A 107 13.48 13.16 4.49
CA HIS A 107 14.48 12.95 5.55
C HIS A 107 15.50 11.86 5.18
N ASP A 108 15.52 11.42 3.91
CA ASP A 108 16.43 10.36 3.41
C ASP A 108 16.39 9.07 4.25
N LEU A 109 15.19 8.71 4.75
CA LEU A 109 14.99 7.53 5.60
C LEU A 109 14.73 6.24 4.79
N LEU A 110 14.59 6.33 3.48
CA LEU A 110 14.46 5.16 2.61
C LEU A 110 15.84 4.66 2.18
N SER A 111 16.01 3.35 2.18
CA SER A 111 17.24 2.74 1.68
C SER A 111 17.41 3.04 0.18
N PRO A 112 18.58 3.52 -0.28
CA PRO A 112 18.83 3.74 -1.71
C PRO A 112 18.84 2.43 -2.51
N TRP A 113 19.02 1.30 -1.86
CA TRP A 113 19.01 -0.03 -2.48
C TRP A 113 17.61 -0.65 -2.63
N GLN A 114 16.58 0.01 -2.09
CA GLN A 114 15.21 -0.48 -2.15
C GLN A 114 14.55 -0.05 -3.46
N SER A 115 14.44 -0.96 -4.42
CA SER A 115 13.69 -0.74 -5.66
C SER A 115 12.19 -1.00 -5.52
N GLY A 116 11.78 -1.96 -4.66
CA GLY A 116 10.37 -2.27 -4.44
C GLY A 116 9.62 -1.13 -3.76
N PHE A 117 8.42 -0.80 -4.27
CA PHE A 117 7.53 0.26 -3.77
C PHE A 117 8.10 1.69 -3.80
N SER A 118 9.25 1.89 -4.45
CA SER A 118 9.88 3.19 -4.61
C SER A 118 9.44 3.88 -5.90
N THR A 119 9.23 5.19 -5.85
CA THR A 119 8.84 5.99 -7.02
C THR A 119 9.98 5.99 -8.04
N LEU A 120 9.65 5.89 -9.33
CA LEU A 120 10.61 5.83 -10.46
C LEU A 120 11.48 4.57 -10.50
N HIS A 121 11.27 3.60 -9.63
CA HIS A 121 11.92 2.30 -9.67
C HIS A 121 11.02 1.24 -10.30
N SER A 122 11.64 0.28 -10.98
CA SER A 122 10.98 -0.89 -11.59
C SER A 122 11.91 -2.10 -11.51
N THR A 123 11.39 -3.28 -11.78
CA THR A 123 12.24 -4.48 -11.94
C THR A 123 13.28 -4.30 -13.04
N VAL A 124 12.95 -3.59 -14.11
CA VAL A 124 13.89 -3.32 -15.21
C VAL A 124 15.06 -2.43 -14.74
N THR A 125 14.76 -1.32 -14.03
CA THR A 125 15.82 -0.45 -13.52
C THR A 125 16.72 -1.16 -12.52
N ALA A 126 16.15 -1.96 -11.61
CA ALA A 126 16.93 -2.75 -10.66
C ALA A 126 17.84 -3.78 -11.35
N LEU A 127 17.35 -4.44 -12.40
CA LEU A 127 18.17 -5.40 -13.19
C LEU A 127 19.27 -4.70 -13.97
N VAL A 128 19.02 -3.52 -14.52
CA VAL A 128 20.04 -2.72 -15.23
C VAL A 128 21.15 -2.30 -14.27
N ASP A 129 20.81 -1.84 -13.09
CA ASP A 129 21.80 -1.44 -12.08
C ASP A 129 22.68 -2.63 -11.65
N LEU A 130 22.08 -3.77 -11.35
CA LEU A 130 22.79 -5.01 -11.03
C LEU A 130 23.69 -5.46 -12.19
N HIS A 131 23.18 -5.45 -13.42
CA HIS A 131 23.94 -5.86 -14.59
C HIS A 131 25.16 -4.96 -14.81
N ASN A 132 24.98 -3.65 -14.68
CA ASN A 132 26.08 -2.68 -14.82
C ASN A 132 27.16 -2.91 -13.77
N GLU A 133 26.77 -3.14 -12.50
CA GLU A 133 27.71 -3.43 -11.43
C GLU A 133 28.50 -4.72 -11.69
N TRP A 134 27.79 -5.77 -12.16
CA TRP A 134 28.47 -7.03 -12.48
C TRP A 134 29.44 -6.93 -13.65
N CYS A 135 29.07 -6.22 -14.73
CA CYS A 135 29.96 -5.97 -15.85
C CYS A 135 31.21 -5.20 -15.40
N PHE A 136 31.01 -4.15 -14.61
CA PHE A 136 32.10 -3.35 -14.07
C PHE A 136 33.08 -4.18 -13.21
N ASN A 137 32.57 -5.10 -12.40
CA ASN A 137 33.40 -6.00 -11.59
C ASN A 137 34.16 -7.01 -12.46
N ILE A 138 33.53 -7.58 -13.48
CA ILE A 138 34.13 -8.52 -14.42
C ILE A 138 35.28 -7.85 -15.20
N ASP A 139 35.06 -6.63 -15.67
CA ASP A 139 36.09 -5.86 -16.41
C ASP A 139 37.38 -5.59 -15.55
N ARG A 140 37.23 -5.62 -14.23
CA ARG A 140 38.31 -5.50 -13.25
C ARG A 140 38.90 -6.82 -12.78
N GLY A 141 38.46 -7.94 -13.37
CA GLY A 141 38.88 -9.28 -12.98
C GLY A 141 38.32 -9.77 -11.65
N MET A 142 37.27 -9.11 -11.15
CA MET A 142 36.58 -9.53 -9.91
C MET A 142 35.52 -10.59 -10.19
N VAL A 143 35.22 -11.39 -9.20
CA VAL A 143 34.12 -12.39 -9.24
C VAL A 143 32.90 -11.84 -8.50
N ASN A 144 31.72 -11.95 -9.10
CA ASN A 144 30.47 -11.58 -8.46
C ASN A 144 29.86 -12.81 -7.76
N GLY A 145 29.57 -12.68 -6.46
CA GLY A 145 28.81 -13.66 -5.70
C GLY A 145 27.42 -13.09 -5.39
N VAL A 146 26.34 -13.84 -5.70
CA VAL A 146 24.97 -13.37 -5.52
C VAL A 146 24.20 -14.35 -4.64
N ILE A 147 23.50 -13.81 -3.64
CA ILE A 147 22.61 -14.59 -2.75
C ILE A 147 21.20 -14.04 -2.89
N PHE A 148 20.26 -14.87 -3.31
CA PHE A 148 18.83 -14.52 -3.34
C PHE A 148 18.16 -15.04 -2.08
N ILE A 149 17.49 -14.12 -1.35
CA ILE A 149 16.73 -14.46 -0.14
C ILE A 149 15.26 -14.13 -0.40
N ASP A 150 14.38 -15.11 -0.26
CA ASP A 150 12.92 -14.96 -0.34
C ASP A 150 12.28 -15.46 0.94
N LEU A 151 11.48 -14.59 1.57
CA LEU A 151 10.79 -14.90 2.82
C LEU A 151 9.40 -15.48 2.53
N LYS A 152 9.19 -16.75 2.90
CA LYS A 152 7.87 -17.37 2.80
C LYS A 152 6.89 -16.68 3.76
N LYS A 153 5.78 -16.12 3.23
CA LYS A 153 4.74 -15.47 4.02
C LYS A 153 5.26 -14.30 4.89
N ALA A 154 6.14 -13.46 4.35
CA ALA A 154 6.84 -12.41 5.08
C ALA A 154 5.94 -11.54 5.97
N PHE A 155 4.73 -11.18 5.50
CA PHE A 155 3.76 -10.37 6.28
C PHE A 155 3.03 -11.18 7.36
N ASP A 156 2.80 -12.48 7.13
CA ASP A 156 2.09 -13.34 8.08
C ASP A 156 3.00 -13.78 9.24
N THR A 157 4.32 -13.71 9.05
CA THR A 157 5.32 -14.11 10.04
C THR A 157 5.92 -12.93 10.80
N ALA A 158 5.54 -11.69 10.46
CA ALA A 158 5.96 -10.51 11.19
C ALA A 158 5.33 -10.51 12.60
N ASP A 159 6.16 -10.37 13.62
CA ASP A 159 5.67 -10.21 14.98
C ASP A 159 5.21 -8.76 15.19
N HIS A 160 3.90 -8.58 15.29
CA HIS A 160 3.31 -7.25 15.46
C HIS A 160 3.52 -6.66 16.87
N GLU A 161 3.88 -7.47 17.86
CA GLU A 161 4.16 -7.00 19.23
C GLU A 161 5.55 -6.36 19.33
N LEU A 162 6.48 -6.72 18.47
CA LEU A 162 7.84 -6.15 18.43
C LEU A 162 7.96 -4.84 17.64
N GLN A 163 6.86 -4.31 17.11
CA GLN A 163 6.84 -3.09 16.30
C GLN A 163 6.59 -1.80 17.11
N TYR A 164 6.61 -1.88 18.46
CA TYR A 164 6.40 -0.73 19.37
C TYR A 164 7.67 -0.39 20.13
#